data_a57e24374934e0a4bca4dae9bace9f96
#
_entry.id   a57e24374934e0a4bca4dae9bace9f96
#
_cell.length_a   1.000
_cell.length_b   1.000
_cell.length_c   1.000
_cell.angle_alpha   90.00
_cell.angle_beta   90.00
_cell.angle_gamma   90.00
#
_symmetry.space_group_name_H-M   'P 1'
#
loop_
_entity.id
_entity.type
_entity.pdbx_description
1 polymer ?
#
loop_
_entity_poly.entity_id
_entity_poly.type
_entity_poly.pdbx_seq_one_letter_code
_entity_poly.pdbx_strand_id
1 'polypeptide(L)'
;PNILPGDQYVVFEIKGWKCGILICYDNNIIENVRATALLGADIIFMPHVTMCTPSPRPGAGLINPVLWENRANDPTSLRQEFDGLKGRAWLMKWLPARAYDNAVYVVFSNPIGRDYNEIKNGCSMILDPFGDIVAECRKLGDDFVIATAIPEKLRQAGGYRYRNARRPELYADIIGQPHESNQKVAWLTETTNSK
;
A
#
# COMPACT_ATOMS: atom_id res chain seq x y z
N PRO A 1 17.89 14.11 5.99
CA PRO A 1 16.80 13.96 6.93
C PRO A 1 17.11 12.76 7.81
N ASN A 2 17.07 12.97 9.13
CA ASN A 2 17.42 11.93 10.09
C ASN A 2 16.17 11.10 10.43
N ILE A 3 15.73 10.29 9.47
CA ILE A 3 14.69 9.28 9.72
C ILE A 3 15.42 8.00 10.12
N LEU A 4 15.17 7.54 11.33
CA LEU A 4 15.67 6.27 11.81
C LEU A 4 14.61 5.19 11.54
N PRO A 5 15.01 3.97 11.17
CA PRO A 5 14.08 2.85 11.06
C PRO A 5 13.54 2.52 12.46
N GLY A 6 12.27 2.11 12.51
CA GLY A 6 11.69 1.54 13.72
C GLY A 6 12.27 0.16 14.01
N ASP A 7 12.15 -0.27 15.25
CA ASP A 7 12.68 -1.55 15.76
C ASP A 7 11.55 -2.52 16.18
N GLN A 8 10.28 -2.12 16.03
CA GLN A 8 9.15 -2.93 16.44
C GLN A 8 7.90 -2.67 15.58
N TYR A 9 7.03 -3.66 15.51
CA TYR A 9 5.68 -3.49 15.00
C TYR A 9 4.75 -3.04 16.13
N VAL A 10 3.90 -2.05 15.85
CA VAL A 10 2.98 -1.49 16.84
C VAL A 10 1.55 -1.87 16.48
N VAL A 11 0.86 -2.48 17.44
CA VAL A 11 -0.58 -2.73 17.41
C VAL A 11 -1.22 -2.02 18.59
N PHE A 12 -2.29 -1.30 18.36
CA PHE A 12 -3.05 -0.53 19.35
C PHE A 12 -4.54 -0.78 19.19
N GLU A 13 -5.34 -0.37 20.15
CA GLU A 13 -6.77 -0.60 20.15
C GLU A 13 -7.55 0.71 19.97
N ILE A 14 -8.55 0.68 19.07
CA ILE A 14 -9.55 1.75 18.91
C ILE A 14 -10.92 1.11 18.94
N LYS A 15 -11.72 1.43 19.96
CA LYS A 15 -13.12 0.99 20.08
C LYS A 15 -13.30 -0.52 19.88
N GLY A 16 -12.42 -1.32 20.44
CA GLY A 16 -12.45 -2.78 20.37
C GLY A 16 -11.85 -3.37 19.10
N TRP A 17 -11.34 -2.57 18.17
CA TRP A 17 -10.60 -3.02 17.00
C TRP A 17 -9.10 -2.93 17.24
N LYS A 18 -8.38 -4.00 16.97
CA LYS A 18 -6.93 -3.97 16.96
C LYS A 18 -6.41 -3.41 15.64
N CYS A 19 -5.63 -2.36 15.72
CA CYS A 19 -5.15 -1.60 14.58
C CYS A 19 -3.64 -1.61 14.51
N GLY A 20 -3.08 -1.71 13.30
CA GLY A 20 -1.65 -1.50 13.04
C GLY A 20 -1.45 -0.35 12.06
N ILE A 21 -0.25 0.22 12.04
CA ILE A 21 0.18 1.21 11.03
C ILE A 21 1.47 0.72 10.41
N LEU A 22 1.48 0.67 9.08
CA LEU A 22 2.67 0.40 8.28
C LEU A 22 2.81 1.51 7.24
N ILE A 23 3.96 2.18 7.23
CA ILE A 23 4.12 3.41 6.45
C ILE A 23 4.80 3.09 5.12
N CYS A 24 4.12 3.44 4.02
CA CYS A 24 4.67 3.47 2.67
C CYS A 24 5.36 2.14 2.28
N TYR A 25 6.67 2.14 2.13
CA TYR A 25 7.45 0.97 1.69
C TYR A 25 7.28 -0.26 2.58
N ASP A 26 6.99 -0.07 3.87
CA ASP A 26 6.76 -1.19 4.81
C ASP A 26 5.66 -2.13 4.32
N ASN A 27 4.65 -1.61 3.62
CA ASN A 27 3.53 -2.39 3.09
C ASN A 27 3.90 -3.22 1.84
N ASN A 28 5.00 -2.90 1.17
CA ASN A 28 5.48 -3.69 0.04
C ASN A 28 6.18 -4.98 0.51
N ILE A 29 6.67 -4.99 1.76
CA ILE A 29 7.32 -6.14 2.38
C ILE A 29 6.24 -7.03 2.98
N ILE A 30 6.13 -8.25 2.47
CA ILE A 30 5.06 -9.20 2.81
C ILE A 30 5.10 -9.55 4.30
N GLU A 31 6.30 -9.75 4.83
CA GLU A 31 6.56 -10.13 6.22
C GLU A 31 6.05 -9.08 7.20
N ASN A 32 6.17 -7.79 6.88
CA ASN A 32 5.70 -6.71 7.74
C ASN A 32 4.19 -6.77 7.95
N VAL A 33 3.44 -6.94 6.86
CA VAL A 33 1.99 -7.04 6.93
C VAL A 33 1.57 -8.32 7.65
N ARG A 34 2.25 -9.44 7.36
CA ARG A 34 2.01 -10.72 8.03
C ARG A 34 2.31 -10.63 9.53
N ALA A 35 3.43 -10.04 9.93
CA ALA A 35 3.81 -9.87 11.33
C ALA A 35 2.77 -9.03 12.08
N THR A 36 2.36 -7.89 11.50
CA THR A 36 1.34 -7.01 12.10
C THR A 36 0.01 -7.74 12.29
N ALA A 37 -0.42 -8.53 11.30
CA ALA A 37 -1.63 -9.34 11.39
C ALA A 37 -1.51 -10.47 12.44
N LEU A 38 -0.31 -11.06 12.63
CA LEU A 38 -0.06 -12.08 13.63
C LEU A 38 -0.01 -11.51 15.06
N LEU A 39 0.35 -10.25 15.22
CA LEU A 39 0.20 -9.52 16.48
C LEU A 39 -1.27 -9.22 16.82
N GLY A 40 -2.18 -9.57 15.93
CA GLY A 40 -3.62 -9.52 16.14
C GLY A 40 -4.29 -8.29 15.53
N ALA A 41 -3.63 -7.55 14.63
CA ALA A 41 -4.28 -6.45 13.93
C ALA A 41 -5.46 -6.95 13.08
N ASP A 42 -6.60 -6.31 13.23
CA ASP A 42 -7.83 -6.47 12.45
C ASP A 42 -7.87 -5.47 11.29
N ILE A 43 -7.30 -4.29 11.51
CA ILE A 43 -7.23 -3.18 10.57
C ILE A 43 -5.77 -2.72 10.46
N ILE A 44 -5.27 -2.54 9.24
CA ILE A 44 -3.94 -1.98 9.00
C ILE A 44 -4.09 -0.69 8.20
N PHE A 45 -3.68 0.41 8.81
CA PHE A 45 -3.56 1.71 8.14
C PHE A 45 -2.27 1.73 7.33
N MET A 46 -2.39 2.08 6.06
CA MET A 46 -1.30 2.10 5.09
C MET A 46 -1.16 3.49 4.43
N PRO A 47 -0.61 4.47 5.16
CA PRO A 47 -0.32 5.78 4.57
C PRO A 47 0.85 5.65 3.59
N HIS A 48 0.67 6.18 2.38
CA HIS A 48 1.63 6.11 1.28
C HIS A 48 1.84 7.47 0.62
N VAL A 49 2.98 7.61 -0.04
CA VAL A 49 3.22 8.55 -1.14
C VAL A 49 3.79 7.71 -2.28
N THR A 50 2.95 7.20 -3.16
CA THR A 50 3.34 6.22 -4.18
C THR A 50 2.61 6.41 -5.50
N MET A 51 3.03 5.67 -6.51
CA MET A 51 2.55 5.69 -7.88
C MET A 51 2.91 6.97 -8.64
N CYS A 52 2.79 6.94 -9.96
CA CYS A 52 3.08 8.07 -10.86
C CYS A 52 4.43 8.74 -10.56
N THR A 53 5.43 7.94 -10.23
CA THR A 53 6.79 8.38 -9.91
C THR A 53 7.78 7.88 -10.96
N PRO A 54 8.94 8.54 -11.14
CA PRO A 54 10.00 7.99 -11.97
C PRO A 54 10.50 6.67 -11.35
N SER A 55 10.53 5.62 -12.17
CA SER A 55 11.01 4.31 -11.76
C SER A 55 11.27 3.45 -13.00
N PRO A 56 12.28 2.60 -13.02
CA PRO A 56 12.56 1.69 -14.13
C PRO A 56 11.58 0.50 -14.19
N ARG A 57 10.72 0.31 -13.18
CA ARG A 57 9.74 -0.80 -13.23
C ARG A 57 8.77 -0.64 -14.40
N PRO A 58 8.37 -1.74 -15.05
CA PRO A 58 7.41 -1.68 -16.15
C PRO A 58 6.09 -0.98 -15.72
N GLY A 59 5.63 -0.05 -16.55
CA GLY A 59 4.41 0.69 -16.32
C GLY A 59 4.54 1.87 -15.34
N ALA A 60 5.71 2.07 -14.72
CA ALA A 60 5.95 3.28 -13.94
C ALA A 60 6.19 4.49 -14.85
N GLY A 61 6.13 5.68 -14.32
CA GLY A 61 6.45 6.92 -15.01
C GLY A 61 5.64 8.10 -14.52
N LEU A 62 6.12 9.28 -14.87
CA LEU A 62 5.46 10.54 -14.55
C LEU A 62 4.18 10.71 -15.38
N ILE A 63 3.23 11.41 -14.81
CA ILE A 63 2.04 11.92 -15.51
C ILE A 63 2.42 13.24 -16.18
N ASN A 64 1.95 13.44 -17.40
CA ASN A 64 2.10 14.73 -18.07
C ASN A 64 1.34 15.83 -17.30
N PRO A 65 2.03 16.87 -16.81
CA PRO A 65 1.39 17.95 -16.04
C PRO A 65 0.22 18.64 -16.77
N VAL A 66 0.25 18.69 -18.10
CA VAL A 66 -0.82 19.28 -18.91
C VAL A 66 -2.17 18.56 -18.68
N LEU A 67 -2.15 17.24 -18.49
CA LEU A 67 -3.37 16.47 -18.16
C LEU A 67 -3.95 16.91 -16.81
N TRP A 68 -3.09 17.15 -15.82
CA TRP A 68 -3.54 17.64 -14.53
C TRP A 68 -4.11 19.05 -14.61
N GLU A 69 -3.45 19.93 -15.33
CA GLU A 69 -3.90 21.32 -15.53
C GLU A 69 -5.24 21.40 -16.26
N ASN A 70 -5.43 20.51 -17.25
CA ASN A 70 -6.66 20.44 -18.05
C ASN A 70 -7.76 19.54 -17.46
N ARG A 71 -7.59 19.00 -16.24
CA ARG A 71 -8.51 18.00 -15.65
C ARG A 71 -9.97 18.45 -15.50
N ALA A 72 -10.21 19.75 -15.48
CA ALA A 72 -11.57 20.30 -15.43
C ALA A 72 -12.30 20.15 -16.76
N ASN A 73 -11.56 20.23 -17.89
CA ASN A 73 -12.12 20.14 -19.24
C ASN A 73 -12.05 18.71 -19.78
N ASP A 74 -10.98 17.99 -19.47
CA ASP A 74 -10.78 16.59 -19.88
C ASP A 74 -10.37 15.72 -18.69
N PRO A 75 -11.31 15.38 -17.80
CA PRO A 75 -11.03 14.48 -16.69
C PRO A 75 -10.76 13.04 -17.15
N THR A 76 -11.24 12.65 -18.33
CA THR A 76 -11.14 11.27 -18.82
C THR A 76 -9.71 10.88 -19.15
N SER A 77 -8.99 11.72 -19.89
CA SER A 77 -7.60 11.45 -20.25
C SER A 77 -6.71 11.32 -19.01
N LEU A 78 -6.88 12.20 -18.02
CA LEU A 78 -6.15 12.09 -16.76
C LEU A 78 -6.54 10.83 -15.99
N ARG A 79 -7.82 10.46 -15.97
CA ARG A 79 -8.30 9.26 -15.29
C ARG A 79 -7.71 7.98 -15.90
N GLN A 80 -7.60 7.92 -17.22
CA GLN A 80 -6.95 6.79 -17.91
C GLN A 80 -5.49 6.60 -17.47
N GLU A 81 -4.74 7.69 -17.36
CA GLU A 81 -3.37 7.63 -16.84
C GLU A 81 -3.33 7.17 -15.37
N PHE A 82 -4.21 7.71 -14.53
CA PHE A 82 -4.28 7.37 -13.12
C PHE A 82 -4.70 5.91 -12.87
N ASP A 83 -5.58 5.38 -13.69
CA ASP A 83 -6.06 3.99 -13.59
C ASP A 83 -5.10 2.99 -14.25
N GLY A 84 -4.22 3.47 -15.11
CA GLY A 84 -3.25 2.65 -15.84
C GLY A 84 -2.11 2.09 -14.99
N LEU A 85 -1.11 1.53 -15.69
CA LEU A 85 0.04 0.84 -15.07
C LEU A 85 0.92 1.77 -14.22
N LYS A 86 0.89 3.08 -14.47
CA LYS A 86 1.62 4.06 -13.64
C LYS A 86 0.98 4.25 -12.26
N GLY A 87 -0.30 3.98 -12.15
CA GLY A 87 -1.13 4.24 -10.99
C GLY A 87 -1.86 3.00 -10.47
N ARG A 88 -3.19 3.05 -10.51
CA ARG A 88 -4.08 2.08 -9.89
C ARG A 88 -3.85 0.63 -10.34
N ALA A 89 -3.64 0.38 -11.62
CA ALA A 89 -3.42 -0.97 -12.11
C ALA A 89 -2.15 -1.63 -11.52
N TRP A 90 -1.11 -0.83 -11.21
CA TRP A 90 0.05 -1.33 -10.47
C TRP A 90 -0.32 -1.63 -9.01
N LEU A 91 -1.05 -0.74 -8.35
CA LEU A 91 -1.48 -0.92 -6.96
C LEU A 91 -2.28 -2.23 -6.79
N MET A 92 -3.15 -2.55 -7.75
CA MET A 92 -3.97 -3.76 -7.73
C MET A 92 -3.17 -5.06 -7.88
N LYS A 93 -1.90 -5.00 -8.24
CA LYS A 93 -1.04 -6.19 -8.28
C LYS A 93 -0.66 -6.73 -6.90
N TRP A 94 -0.75 -5.90 -5.87
CA TRP A 94 -0.27 -6.29 -4.55
C TRP A 94 -1.20 -5.91 -3.38
N LEU A 95 -1.84 -4.75 -3.41
CA LEU A 95 -2.60 -4.25 -2.26
C LEU A 95 -3.77 -5.17 -1.84
N PRO A 96 -4.59 -5.71 -2.76
CA PRO A 96 -5.65 -6.65 -2.38
C PRO A 96 -5.12 -7.89 -1.67
N ALA A 97 -3.97 -8.40 -2.08
CA ALA A 97 -3.35 -9.56 -1.46
C ALA A 97 -2.94 -9.28 -0.01
N ARG A 98 -2.58 -8.03 0.34
CA ARG A 98 -2.27 -7.67 1.73
C ARG A 98 -3.48 -7.85 2.65
N ALA A 99 -4.68 -7.49 2.19
CA ALA A 99 -5.91 -7.73 2.92
C ALA A 99 -6.29 -9.23 2.92
N TYR A 100 -6.35 -9.84 1.74
CA TYR A 100 -6.81 -11.20 1.53
C TYR A 100 -5.99 -12.26 2.28
N ASP A 101 -4.66 -12.25 2.09
CA ASP A 101 -3.77 -13.24 2.69
C ASP A 101 -3.71 -13.16 4.21
N ASN A 102 -4.04 -11.99 4.75
CA ASN A 102 -3.93 -11.72 6.17
C ASN A 102 -5.29 -11.66 6.90
N ALA A 103 -6.42 -11.71 6.16
CA ALA A 103 -7.76 -11.51 6.70
C ALA A 103 -7.84 -10.27 7.58
N VAL A 104 -7.43 -9.12 7.05
CA VAL A 104 -7.47 -7.81 7.71
C VAL A 104 -8.16 -6.78 6.83
N TYR A 105 -8.75 -5.78 7.43
CA TYR A 105 -9.09 -4.56 6.70
C TYR A 105 -7.82 -3.78 6.38
N VAL A 106 -7.75 -3.21 5.19
CA VAL A 106 -6.68 -2.30 4.78
C VAL A 106 -7.26 -0.93 4.50
N VAL A 107 -6.70 0.09 5.15
CA VAL A 107 -7.04 1.50 4.92
C VAL A 107 -5.84 2.16 4.26
N PHE A 108 -5.86 2.19 2.94
CA PHE A 108 -4.80 2.79 2.12
C PHE A 108 -5.10 4.26 1.88
N SER A 109 -4.15 5.13 2.19
CA SER A 109 -4.24 6.57 1.93
C SER A 109 -3.03 7.04 1.11
N ASN A 110 -3.29 7.83 0.07
CA ASN A 110 -2.27 8.31 -0.85
C ASN A 110 -2.65 9.71 -1.37
N PRO A 111 -1.70 10.65 -1.49
CA PRO A 111 -2.00 12.00 -1.93
C PRO A 111 -2.47 12.06 -3.37
N ILE A 112 -3.28 13.06 -3.69
CA ILE A 112 -3.65 13.43 -5.05
C ILE A 112 -3.21 14.86 -5.34
N GLY A 113 -2.71 15.12 -6.53
CA GLY A 113 -2.33 16.47 -6.95
C GLY A 113 -0.85 16.61 -7.25
N ARG A 114 -0.46 17.87 -7.44
CA ARG A 114 0.92 18.22 -7.80
C ARG A 114 1.83 18.22 -6.58
N ASP A 115 2.92 17.47 -6.69
CA ASP A 115 4.02 17.45 -5.75
C ASP A 115 5.31 17.71 -6.53
N TYR A 116 5.80 18.95 -6.51
CA TYR A 116 6.90 19.43 -7.37
C TYR A 116 6.66 19.09 -8.85
N ASN A 117 7.44 18.18 -9.40
CA ASN A 117 7.36 17.74 -10.79
C ASN A 117 6.51 16.47 -10.98
N GLU A 118 5.94 15.94 -9.92
CA GLU A 118 5.14 14.72 -9.95
C GLU A 118 3.66 15.06 -9.77
N ILE A 119 2.81 14.31 -10.45
CA ILE A 119 1.36 14.35 -10.23
C ILE A 119 0.98 13.05 -9.53
N LYS A 120 0.57 13.13 -8.29
CA LYS A 120 0.10 12.00 -7.50
C LYS A 120 -1.35 11.69 -7.84
N ASN A 121 -1.68 10.42 -7.93
CA ASN A 121 -2.97 9.97 -8.47
C ASN A 121 -4.04 9.64 -7.42
N GLY A 122 -3.77 9.82 -6.13
CA GLY A 122 -4.71 9.46 -5.08
C GLY A 122 -4.95 7.95 -5.02
N CYS A 123 -6.16 7.53 -5.35
CA CYS A 123 -6.62 6.14 -5.23
C CYS A 123 -6.64 5.64 -3.78
N SER A 124 -6.87 6.53 -2.81
CA SER A 124 -7.12 6.11 -1.43
C SER A 124 -8.33 5.21 -1.37
N MET A 125 -8.23 4.10 -0.63
CA MET A 125 -9.28 3.08 -0.61
C MET A 125 -9.30 2.29 0.68
N ILE A 126 -10.44 1.65 0.92
CA ILE A 126 -10.62 0.69 2.00
C ILE A 126 -10.89 -0.67 1.36
N LEU A 127 -10.13 -1.68 1.77
CA LEU A 127 -10.32 -3.06 1.37
C LEU A 127 -10.80 -3.87 2.58
N ASP A 128 -11.67 -4.81 2.32
CA ASP A 128 -12.13 -5.75 3.35
C ASP A 128 -11.23 -7.00 3.43
N PRO A 129 -11.45 -7.89 4.40
CA PRO A 129 -10.66 -9.11 4.58
C PRO A 129 -10.72 -10.11 3.40
N PHE A 130 -11.65 -9.95 2.47
CA PHE A 130 -11.71 -10.75 1.24
C PHE A 130 -10.82 -10.16 0.12
N GLY A 131 -10.19 -9.01 0.34
CA GLY A 131 -9.42 -8.29 -0.66
C GLY A 131 -10.27 -7.43 -1.59
N ASP A 132 -11.57 -7.30 -1.31
CA ASP A 132 -12.48 -6.49 -2.10
C ASP A 132 -12.40 -5.02 -1.71
N ILE A 133 -12.42 -4.13 -2.70
CA ILE A 133 -12.48 -2.68 -2.46
C ILE A 133 -13.90 -2.33 -2.06
N VAL A 134 -14.09 -1.94 -0.80
CA VAL A 134 -15.41 -1.55 -0.27
C VAL A 134 -15.68 -0.06 -0.36
N ALA A 135 -14.64 0.76 -0.52
CA ALA A 135 -14.75 2.19 -0.76
C ALA A 135 -13.47 2.71 -1.43
N GLU A 136 -13.59 3.64 -2.37
CA GLU A 136 -12.46 4.21 -3.12
C GLU A 136 -12.69 5.68 -3.44
N CYS A 137 -11.68 6.53 -3.19
CA CYS A 137 -11.65 7.92 -3.60
C CYS A 137 -11.42 8.04 -5.11
N ARG A 138 -12.34 8.71 -5.81
CA ARG A 138 -12.31 8.82 -7.27
C ARG A 138 -12.32 10.26 -7.79
N LYS A 139 -12.45 11.27 -6.94
CA LYS A 139 -12.36 12.67 -7.37
C LYS A 139 -10.95 13.02 -7.85
N LEU A 140 -10.85 14.01 -8.71
CA LEU A 140 -9.58 14.59 -9.15
C LEU A 140 -9.20 15.79 -8.27
N GLY A 141 -9.25 15.62 -6.98
CA GLY A 141 -9.01 16.59 -5.92
C GLY A 141 -9.20 15.95 -4.58
N ASP A 142 -9.25 16.74 -3.52
CA ASP A 142 -9.46 16.24 -2.17
C ASP A 142 -10.75 15.42 -2.06
N ASP A 143 -10.62 14.26 -1.45
CA ASP A 143 -11.70 13.30 -1.32
C ASP A 143 -11.54 12.46 -0.06
N PHE A 144 -12.65 11.91 0.43
CA PHE A 144 -12.66 10.90 1.48
C PHE A 144 -13.75 9.88 1.25
N VAL A 145 -13.56 8.70 1.80
CA VAL A 145 -14.54 7.62 1.76
C VAL A 145 -14.69 6.99 3.15
N ILE A 146 -15.86 6.42 3.38
CA ILE A 146 -16.21 5.75 4.63
C ILE A 146 -16.68 4.34 4.31
N ALA A 147 -16.29 3.38 5.12
CA ALA A 147 -16.81 2.03 5.10
C ALA A 147 -17.09 1.53 6.53
N THR A 148 -18.01 0.58 6.64
CA THR A 148 -18.28 -0.11 7.91
C THR A 148 -17.48 -1.40 7.96
N ALA A 149 -16.64 -1.53 8.99
CA ALA A 149 -15.94 -2.78 9.27
C ALA A 149 -16.90 -3.77 9.95
N ILE A 150 -16.91 -5.02 9.47
CA ILE A 150 -17.78 -6.11 9.93
C ILE A 150 -16.89 -7.20 10.56
N PRO A 151 -16.97 -7.46 11.89
CA PRO A 151 -16.05 -8.39 12.56
C PRO A 151 -16.10 -9.82 12.01
N GLU A 152 -17.27 -10.27 11.57
CA GLU A 152 -17.47 -11.61 11.05
C GLU A 152 -16.61 -11.89 9.80
N LYS A 153 -16.40 -10.90 8.95
CA LYS A 153 -15.57 -11.01 7.74
C LYS A 153 -14.13 -11.44 8.05
N LEU A 154 -13.58 -11.01 9.19
CA LEU A 154 -12.22 -11.39 9.61
C LEU A 154 -12.06 -12.92 9.71
N ARG A 155 -13.06 -13.62 10.27
CA ARG A 155 -13.01 -15.07 10.48
C ARG A 155 -13.44 -15.85 9.24
N GLN A 156 -14.28 -15.27 8.40
CA GLN A 156 -14.79 -15.90 7.17
C GLN A 156 -13.75 -15.85 6.04
N ALA A 157 -12.84 -14.88 6.04
CA ALA A 157 -11.84 -14.72 5.00
C ALA A 157 -10.79 -15.84 5.01
N GLY A 158 -10.31 -16.20 3.82
CA GLY A 158 -9.29 -17.23 3.62
C GLY A 158 -8.01 -17.00 4.42
N GLY A 159 -7.58 -15.76 4.52
CA GLY A 159 -6.38 -15.35 5.26
C GLY A 159 -6.41 -15.70 6.75
N TYR A 160 -7.59 -15.76 7.37
CA TYR A 160 -7.73 -16.25 8.75
C TYR A 160 -7.25 -17.69 8.88
N ARG A 161 -7.72 -18.56 7.99
CA ARG A 161 -7.29 -19.96 7.94
C ARG A 161 -5.80 -20.08 7.58
N TYR A 162 -5.32 -19.28 6.64
CA TYR A 162 -3.91 -19.30 6.22
C TYR A 162 -2.98 -18.93 7.37
N ARG A 163 -3.31 -17.93 8.18
CA ARG A 163 -2.52 -17.58 9.37
C ARG A 163 -2.45 -18.73 10.38
N ASN A 164 -3.55 -19.44 10.59
CA ASN A 164 -3.66 -20.54 11.55
C ASN A 164 -3.04 -21.85 11.04
N ALA A 165 -2.95 -22.06 9.73
CA ALA A 165 -2.40 -23.26 9.12
C ALA A 165 -0.89 -23.15 8.82
N ARG A 166 -0.23 -22.10 9.28
CA ARG A 166 1.22 -21.91 9.08
C ARG A 166 2.02 -22.99 9.79
N ARG A 167 3.11 -23.35 9.16
CA ARG A 167 4.09 -24.29 9.70
C ARG A 167 5.46 -23.60 9.83
N PRO A 168 5.65 -22.75 10.86
CA PRO A 168 6.89 -21.98 11.05
C PRO A 168 8.13 -22.85 11.08
N GLU A 169 8.03 -24.07 11.60
CA GLU A 169 9.12 -25.04 11.67
C GLU A 169 9.74 -25.40 10.31
N LEU A 170 9.02 -25.14 9.20
CA LEU A 170 9.54 -25.40 7.86
C LEU A 170 10.32 -24.24 7.26
N TYR A 171 10.13 -23.02 7.74
CA TYR A 171 10.68 -21.84 7.10
C TYR A 171 11.28 -20.78 8.03
N ALA A 172 11.14 -20.92 9.34
CA ALA A 172 11.69 -19.95 10.28
C ALA A 172 13.21 -19.76 10.10
N ASP A 173 13.95 -20.85 9.92
CA ASP A 173 15.39 -20.79 9.69
C ASP A 173 15.79 -20.23 8.31
N ILE A 174 14.85 -20.14 7.37
CA ILE A 174 15.09 -19.60 6.05
C ILE A 174 14.84 -18.08 6.04
N ILE A 175 13.64 -17.66 6.46
CA ILE A 175 13.24 -16.25 6.43
C ILE A 175 13.72 -15.45 7.63
N GLY A 176 14.12 -16.13 8.73
CA GLY A 176 14.67 -15.51 9.94
C GLY A 176 16.18 -15.28 9.90
N GLN A 177 16.85 -15.61 8.79
CA GLN A 177 18.29 -15.40 8.69
C GLN A 177 18.62 -13.90 8.70
N PRO A 178 19.64 -13.48 9.47
CA PRO A 178 20.12 -12.12 9.43
C PRO A 178 20.63 -11.77 8.02
N HIS A 179 20.26 -10.62 7.53
CA HIS A 179 20.83 -10.06 6.29
C HIS A 179 20.95 -8.56 6.42
N GLU A 180 21.84 -7.95 5.65
CA GLU A 180 21.89 -6.50 5.56
C GLU A 180 20.63 -6.00 4.84
N SER A 181 19.83 -5.21 5.56
CA SER A 181 18.69 -4.54 4.95
C SER A 181 19.18 -3.49 3.97
N ASN A 182 19.08 -3.76 2.69
CA ASN A 182 19.40 -2.81 1.64
C ASN A 182 18.13 -2.07 1.21
N GLN A 183 17.86 -0.94 1.87
CA GLN A 183 16.72 -0.09 1.56
C GLN A 183 16.94 0.79 0.33
N LYS A 184 18.17 0.85 -0.19
CA LYS A 184 18.44 1.59 -1.42
C LYS A 184 17.94 0.77 -2.60
N VAL A 185 17.04 1.34 -3.36
CA VAL A 185 16.63 0.77 -4.63
C VAL A 185 17.84 0.75 -5.57
N ALA A 186 18.20 -0.43 -6.09
CA ALA A 186 19.42 -0.65 -6.86
C ALA A 186 19.59 0.35 -8.03
N TRP A 187 18.50 0.78 -8.65
CA TRP A 187 18.53 1.73 -9.76
C TRP A 187 18.79 3.21 -9.37
N LEU A 188 18.75 3.56 -8.08
CA LEU A 188 19.12 4.91 -7.63
C LEU A 188 20.63 5.09 -7.49
N THR A 189 21.39 3.99 -7.47
CA THR A 189 22.85 4.06 -7.37
C THR A 189 23.53 4.24 -8.71
N GLU A 190 22.86 3.93 -9.83
CA GLU A 190 23.44 4.06 -11.18
C GLU A 190 23.44 5.48 -11.74
N THR A 191 22.59 6.37 -11.22
CA THR A 191 22.44 7.75 -11.72
C THR A 191 23.41 8.76 -11.11
N THR A 192 24.20 8.40 -10.10
CA THR A 192 25.14 9.32 -9.43
C THR A 192 26.57 9.22 -9.93
N ASN A 193 26.89 8.32 -10.85
CA ASN A 193 28.26 8.14 -11.40
C ASN A 193 28.44 8.67 -12.83
N SER A 194 27.49 9.41 -13.38
CA SER A 194 27.69 10.11 -14.65
C SER A 194 27.95 11.61 -14.41
N LYS A 195 29.17 11.92 -14.06
CA LYS A 195 29.78 13.23 -14.27
C LYS A 195 31.12 13.06 -14.94
#